data_f0e488f80a28583cc0db67b76972e2cd
#
_entry.id   f0e488f80a28583cc0db67b76972e2cd
#
_cell.length_a   1.000
_cell.length_b   1.000
_cell.length_c   1.000
_cell.angle_alpha   90.00
_cell.angle_beta   90.00
_cell.angle_gamma   90.00
#
_symmetry.space_group_name_H-M   'P 1'
#
loop_
_entity.id
_entity.type
_entity.pdbx_description
1 polymer ?
#
loop_
_entity_poly.entity_id
_entity_poly.type
_entity_poly.pdbx_seq_one_letter_code
_entity_poly.pdbx_strand_id
1 'polypeptide(L)' 'MPYANNDALPDAVKRLPVYKQNLWRNVFNSAFESKKYDEATCFKIAWAAVNKNKRVVG' A
#
# COMPACT_ATOMS: atom_id res chain seq x y z
N MET A 1 -8.66 -9.22 -5.11
CA MET A 1 -7.97 -8.06 -4.67
C MET A 1 -8.71 -7.36 -3.60
N PRO A 2 -8.10 -7.13 -2.49
CA PRO A 2 -8.77 -6.52 -1.36
C PRO A 2 -9.18 -5.08 -1.61
N TYR A 3 -8.43 -4.32 -2.38
CA TYR A 3 -8.80 -2.96 -2.68
C TYR A 3 -8.89 -2.81 -4.19
N ALA A 4 -10.07 -2.63 -4.69
CA ALA A 4 -10.27 -2.54 -6.12
C ALA A 4 -9.89 -1.18 -6.69
N ASN A 5 -9.97 -0.15 -5.87
CA ASN A 5 -9.62 1.19 -6.30
C ASN A 5 -9.21 2.01 -5.08
N ASN A 6 -8.81 3.24 -5.34
CA ASN A 6 -8.31 4.08 -4.24
C ASN A 6 -9.41 4.55 -3.30
N ASP A 7 -10.64 4.57 -3.75
CA ASP A 7 -11.74 4.99 -2.87
C ASP A 7 -11.95 4.01 -1.73
N ALA A 8 -11.55 2.77 -1.91
CA ALA A 8 -11.72 1.76 -0.87
C ALA A 8 -10.59 1.75 0.14
N LEU A 9 -9.57 2.56 -0.06
CA LEU A 9 -8.41 2.54 0.82
C LEU A 9 -8.73 3.12 2.20
N PRO A 10 -7.98 2.73 3.22
CA PRO A 10 -8.15 3.31 4.54
C PRO A 10 -7.88 4.82 4.51
N ASP A 11 -8.50 5.53 5.43
CA ASP A 11 -8.38 6.98 5.47
C ASP A 11 -6.94 7.45 5.54
N ALA A 12 -6.12 6.80 6.33
CA ALA A 12 -4.72 7.19 6.45
C ALA A 12 -4.00 7.11 5.10
N VAL A 13 -4.35 6.12 4.29
CA VAL A 13 -3.74 5.96 2.98
C VAL A 13 -4.29 7.01 2.02
N LYS A 14 -5.57 7.35 2.16
CA LYS A 14 -6.17 8.32 1.28
C LYS A 14 -5.58 9.71 1.45
N ARG A 15 -4.90 9.96 2.54
CA ARG A 15 -4.25 11.25 2.76
C ARG A 15 -2.95 11.36 1.98
N LEU A 16 -2.47 10.29 1.42
CA LEU A 16 -1.23 10.31 0.67
C LEU A 16 -1.49 10.87 -0.73
N PRO A 17 -0.46 11.38 -1.38
CA PRO A 17 -0.59 11.76 -2.79
C PRO A 17 -1.03 10.55 -3.60
N VAL A 18 -1.69 10.81 -4.72
CA VAL A 18 -2.27 9.73 -5.52
C VAL A 18 -1.25 8.67 -5.89
N TYR A 19 -0.04 9.06 -6.27
CA TYR A 19 0.93 8.06 -6.69
C TYR A 19 1.32 7.14 -5.53
N LYS A 20 1.31 7.66 -4.30
CA LYS A 20 1.61 6.83 -3.15
C LYS A 20 0.41 5.96 -2.79
N GLN A 21 -0.79 6.45 -3.00
CA GLN A 21 -1.98 5.63 -2.81
C GLN A 21 -1.94 4.44 -3.77
N ASN A 22 -1.57 4.68 -5.03
CA ASN A 22 -1.47 3.61 -6.00
C ASN A 22 -0.41 2.59 -5.60
N LEU A 23 0.73 3.06 -5.11
CA LEU A 23 1.80 2.17 -4.68
C LEU A 23 1.35 1.33 -3.50
N TRP A 24 0.76 1.96 -2.50
CA TRP A 24 0.29 1.26 -1.31
C TRP A 24 -0.73 0.19 -1.70
N ARG A 25 -1.67 0.55 -2.55
CA ARG A 25 -2.71 -0.38 -2.97
C ARG A 25 -2.12 -1.57 -3.72
N ASN A 26 -1.22 -1.30 -4.64
CA ASN A 26 -0.60 -2.37 -5.41
C ASN A 26 0.21 -3.30 -4.53
N VAL A 27 0.98 -2.76 -3.61
CA VAL A 27 1.80 -3.58 -2.73
C VAL A 27 0.92 -4.40 -1.79
N PHE A 28 -0.11 -3.77 -1.22
CA PHE A 28 -1.00 -4.48 -0.32
C PHE A 28 -1.71 -5.61 -1.06
N ASN A 29 -2.25 -5.33 -2.23
CA ASN A 29 -2.98 -6.33 -2.98
C ASN A 29 -2.07 -7.50 -3.36
N SER A 30 -0.86 -7.22 -3.77
CA SER A 30 0.09 -8.27 -4.12
C SER A 30 0.42 -9.13 -2.92
N ALA A 31 0.71 -8.51 -1.79
CA ALA A 31 1.05 -9.25 -0.59
C ALA A 31 -0.12 -10.11 -0.12
N PHE A 32 -1.33 -9.55 -0.19
CA PHE A 32 -2.51 -10.27 0.23
C PHE A 32 -2.76 -11.47 -0.69
N GLU A 33 -2.62 -11.26 -1.98
CA GLU A 33 -2.89 -12.33 -2.94
C GLU A 33 -1.83 -13.40 -2.95
N SER A 34 -0.65 -13.13 -2.41
CA SER A 34 0.40 -14.13 -2.34
C SER A 34 0.05 -15.19 -1.31
N LYS A 35 -0.87 -14.87 -0.40
CA LYS A 35 -1.31 -15.78 0.65
C LYS A 35 -0.20 -16.19 1.60
N LYS A 36 0.89 -15.45 1.61
CA LYS A 36 1.97 -15.75 2.52
C LYS A 36 1.88 -14.94 3.78
N TYR A 37 1.06 -13.90 3.81
CA TYR A 37 1.02 -12.97 4.92
C TYR A 37 -0.42 -12.76 5.37
N ASP A 38 -0.62 -12.44 6.63
CA ASP A 38 -1.94 -12.10 7.11
C ASP A 38 -2.17 -10.61 6.80
N GLU A 39 -3.36 -10.14 7.08
CA GLU A 39 -3.74 -8.77 6.74
C GLU A 39 -2.87 -7.75 7.47
N ALA A 40 -2.60 -7.97 8.74
CA ALA A 40 -1.77 -7.02 9.50
C ALA A 40 -0.38 -6.92 8.91
N THR A 41 0.18 -8.04 8.47
CA THR A 41 1.50 -8.03 7.86
C THR A 41 1.46 -7.33 6.51
N CYS A 42 0.39 -7.53 5.73
CA CYS A 42 0.23 -6.84 4.46
C CYS A 42 0.21 -5.33 4.65
N PHE A 43 -0.44 -4.86 5.72
CA PHE A 43 -0.45 -3.44 6.04
C PHE A 43 0.96 -2.94 6.27
N LYS A 44 1.74 -3.67 7.05
CA LYS A 44 3.11 -3.27 7.33
C LYS A 44 3.96 -3.24 6.07
N ILE A 45 3.78 -4.22 5.22
CA ILE A 45 4.54 -4.30 3.99
C ILE A 45 4.21 -3.12 3.08
N ALA A 46 2.94 -2.79 2.96
CA ALA A 46 2.51 -1.69 2.11
C ALA A 46 3.04 -0.36 2.62
N TRP A 47 2.95 -0.12 3.94
CA TRP A 47 3.47 1.11 4.51
C TRP A 47 5.00 1.20 4.39
N ALA A 48 5.69 0.07 4.55
CA ALA A 48 7.13 0.06 4.39
C ALA A 48 7.52 0.42 2.95
N ALA A 49 6.77 -0.07 1.98
CA ALA A 49 7.05 0.23 0.59
C ALA A 49 6.88 1.73 0.29
N VAL A 50 5.83 2.33 0.83
CA VAL A 50 5.59 3.75 0.62
C VAL A 50 6.65 4.59 1.32
N ASN A 51 7.01 4.23 2.55
CA ASN A 51 8.02 4.98 3.28
C ASN A 51 9.41 4.82 2.67
N LYS A 52 9.70 3.61 2.14
CA LYS A 52 10.97 3.41 1.60
C LYS A 52 11.13 4.09 0.29
N ASN A 53 10.07 4.36 -0.39
CA ASN A 53 10.11 4.97 -1.68
C ASN A 53 10.23 6.44 -1.52
N LYS A 54 10.90 7.00 -0.47
CA LYS A 54 11.03 8.30 -0.27
C LYS A 54 12.02 8.74 -1.24
N ARG A 55 11.80 9.61 -2.08
CA ARG A 55 12.62 9.99 -3.04
C ARG A 55 13.64 10.77 -2.57
N VAL A 56 14.68 10.47 -2.69
CA VAL A 56 15.63 11.20 -2.27
C VAL A 56 16.13 11.67 -3.44
N VAL A 57 15.99 12.68 -3.81
CA VAL A 57 16.46 13.12 -4.89
C VAL A 57 17.69 13.42 -4.79
N GLY A 58 18.22 13.00 -4.92
CA GLY A 58 19.56 13.39 -4.81
C GLY A 58 19.52 13.29 -5.28
#